data_86dac28c39f8a844a8d76ddb6a4f6d39
#
_entry.id   86dac28c39f8a844a8d76ddb6a4f6d39
#
_cell.length_a   1.000
_cell.length_b   1.000
_cell.length_c   1.000
_cell.angle_alpha   90.00
_cell.angle_beta   90.00
_cell.angle_gamma   90.00
#
_symmetry.space_group_name_H-M   'P 1'
#
loop_
_entity.id
_entity.type
_entity.pdbx_description
1 polymer ?
#
loop_
_entity_poly.entity_id
_entity_poly.type
_entity_poly.pdbx_seq_one_letter_code
_entity_poly.pdbx_strand_id
1 'polypeptide(L)'
;MRKIMMKGVLLAAFFVMALAAPALAVKAGVGWQETIVAKSGKAKSIADLAKMYDSASCIECHQDQHDQAQKSIHSRSIFGTGRTAMTMITAIENGLMEEPYSGVKSPKDVKVEHLMGCAKCHLPQLADAGDSVAQELVASLYNWRDALKKKDKATAQKEADKLKSLNISCLICHNRNAITHKWEDGYPKIGVVYGSQEGDHPSEAFPKMAVSPIMKEAIQCGQCHGLGPNLELDEPTQCCTSYGSYLWSYKSEVGQESCQDCHMKKSKLGHNIQSYRDPSMIKEALDFKAEAFGYYWRDMSELVPKVVVKVEMINRSGHSIPDG
;
A
#
# COMPACT_ATOMS: atom_id res chain seq x y z
N MET A 1 -26.56 13.76 -79.92
CA MET A 1 -25.62 12.65 -79.69
C MET A 1 -24.54 13.13 -78.73
N ARG A 2 -24.66 12.82 -77.46
CA ARG A 2 -23.62 13.13 -76.40
C ARG A 2 -23.13 11.81 -75.86
N LYS A 3 -21.85 11.52 -76.09
CA LYS A 3 -21.15 10.38 -75.57
C LYS A 3 -20.92 10.64 -74.08
N ILE A 4 -21.49 9.84 -73.24
CA ILE A 4 -21.19 9.79 -71.82
C ILE A 4 -19.95 8.91 -71.61
N MET A 5 -18.82 9.54 -71.32
CA MET A 5 -17.64 8.83 -70.89
C MET A 5 -17.83 8.39 -69.43
N MET A 6 -18.01 7.10 -69.26
CA MET A 6 -17.89 6.48 -67.90
C MET A 6 -16.43 6.53 -67.52
N LYS A 7 -16.12 7.39 -66.55
CA LYS A 7 -14.85 7.33 -65.82
C LYS A 7 -14.92 6.20 -64.83
N GLY A 8 -14.14 5.16 -65.07
CA GLY A 8 -13.96 4.08 -64.11
C GLY A 8 -13.34 4.62 -62.81
N VAL A 9 -14.06 4.49 -61.75
CA VAL A 9 -13.53 4.71 -60.42
C VAL A 9 -12.74 3.47 -60.07
N LEU A 10 -11.41 3.60 -60.10
CA LEU A 10 -10.52 2.61 -59.48
C LEU A 10 -10.75 2.68 -57.96
N LEU A 11 -11.49 1.72 -57.43
CA LEU A 11 -11.47 1.43 -56.00
C LEU A 11 -10.10 0.86 -55.70
N ALA A 12 -9.20 1.70 -55.21
CA ALA A 12 -8.01 1.26 -54.54
C ALA A 12 -8.45 0.65 -53.19
N ALA A 13 -8.63 -0.67 -53.20
CA ALA A 13 -8.75 -1.41 -51.98
C ALA A 13 -7.41 -1.27 -51.24
N PHE A 14 -7.34 -0.32 -50.29
CA PHE A 14 -6.32 -0.30 -49.26
C PHE A 14 -6.52 -1.58 -48.44
N PHE A 15 -5.81 -2.61 -48.80
CA PHE A 15 -5.53 -3.71 -47.93
C PHE A 15 -4.67 -3.13 -46.80
N VAL A 16 -5.34 -2.64 -45.75
CA VAL A 16 -4.71 -2.45 -44.44
C VAL A 16 -4.39 -3.86 -44.01
N MET A 17 -3.20 -4.36 -44.41
CA MET A 17 -2.53 -5.37 -43.62
C MET A 17 -2.35 -4.74 -42.27
N ALA A 18 -3.31 -4.97 -41.40
CA ALA A 18 -3.04 -4.98 -39.99
C ALA A 18 -1.93 -6.03 -39.83
N LEU A 19 -0.68 -5.59 -39.85
CA LEU A 19 0.39 -6.25 -39.17
C LEU A 19 -0.10 -6.29 -37.73
N ALA A 20 -0.86 -7.33 -37.42
CA ALA A 20 -0.95 -7.84 -36.08
C ALA A 20 0.52 -8.14 -35.73
N ALA A 21 1.25 -7.12 -35.27
CA ALA A 21 2.36 -7.36 -34.40
C ALA A 21 1.79 -8.40 -33.43
N PRO A 22 2.38 -9.61 -33.33
CA PRO A 22 1.97 -10.47 -32.23
C PRO A 22 2.02 -9.54 -31.05
N ALA A 23 0.85 -9.23 -30.46
CA ALA A 23 0.84 -8.73 -29.10
C ALA A 23 1.72 -9.78 -28.45
N LEU A 24 2.96 -9.40 -28.12
CA LEU A 24 3.77 -10.11 -27.18
C LEU A 24 2.87 -10.08 -25.96
N ALA A 25 1.94 -11.04 -25.91
CA ALA A 25 1.32 -11.41 -24.69
C ALA A 25 2.53 -11.65 -23.82
N VAL A 26 2.86 -10.66 -22.99
CA VAL A 26 3.80 -10.84 -21.91
C VAL A 26 3.20 -12.05 -21.24
N LYS A 27 3.77 -13.23 -21.51
CA LYS A 27 3.28 -14.45 -20.92
C LYS A 27 3.25 -14.13 -19.46
N ALA A 28 2.03 -14.09 -18.91
CA ALA A 28 1.89 -13.99 -17.47
C ALA A 28 2.89 -14.99 -16.90
N GLY A 29 3.96 -14.51 -16.26
CA GLY A 29 5.02 -15.38 -15.81
C GLY A 29 6.42 -15.17 -16.39
N VAL A 30 6.63 -14.43 -17.50
CA VAL A 30 7.99 -14.28 -18.05
C VAL A 30 8.95 -13.58 -17.08
N GLY A 31 8.46 -12.71 -16.21
CA GLY A 31 9.32 -12.10 -15.20
C GLY A 31 9.23 -12.74 -13.81
N TRP A 32 8.15 -13.43 -13.49
CA TRP A 32 8.03 -14.00 -12.16
C TRP A 32 8.90 -15.25 -11.94
N GLN A 33 9.45 -15.84 -12.99
CA GLN A 33 10.45 -16.92 -12.90
C GLN A 33 11.72 -16.46 -12.15
N GLU A 34 11.98 -15.16 -12.08
CA GLU A 34 13.07 -14.57 -11.33
C GLU A 34 12.65 -14.12 -9.92
N THR A 35 11.42 -14.38 -9.50
CA THR A 35 10.90 -14.02 -8.17
C THR A 35 11.09 -15.14 -7.16
N ILE A 36 10.90 -14.79 -5.89
CA ILE A 36 10.86 -15.76 -4.78
C ILE A 36 9.86 -16.90 -5.07
N VAL A 37 8.69 -16.58 -5.65
CA VAL A 37 7.65 -17.56 -5.98
C VAL A 37 8.12 -18.57 -7.03
N ALA A 38 8.89 -18.13 -8.02
CA ALA A 38 9.43 -19.02 -9.04
C ALA A 38 10.39 -20.06 -8.46
N LYS A 39 11.15 -19.68 -7.42
CA LYS A 39 12.09 -20.57 -6.74
C LYS A 39 11.41 -21.51 -5.75
N SER A 40 10.42 -21.03 -5.01
CA SER A 40 9.85 -21.72 -3.84
C SER A 40 8.42 -22.21 -4.07
N GLY A 41 7.76 -21.79 -5.18
CA GLY A 41 6.32 -21.91 -5.35
C GLY A 41 5.56 -20.92 -4.47
N LYS A 42 4.23 -20.94 -4.55
CA LYS A 42 3.38 -20.15 -3.65
C LYS A 42 3.47 -20.68 -2.22
N ALA A 43 3.53 -19.78 -1.25
CA ALA A 43 3.47 -20.13 0.16
C ALA A 43 2.20 -20.92 0.48
N LYS A 44 2.30 -21.94 1.34
CA LYS A 44 1.18 -22.80 1.74
C LYS A 44 0.69 -22.52 3.16
N SER A 45 1.47 -21.79 3.94
CA SER A 45 1.18 -21.37 5.32
C SER A 45 1.68 -19.96 5.57
N ILE A 46 1.20 -19.32 6.64
CA ILE A 46 1.73 -18.05 7.13
C ILE A 46 3.22 -18.16 7.40
N ALA A 47 3.68 -19.27 7.97
CA ALA A 47 5.09 -19.49 8.27
C ALA A 47 5.96 -19.56 6.99
N ASP A 48 5.46 -20.23 5.93
CA ASP A 48 6.16 -20.27 4.64
C ASP A 48 6.27 -18.86 4.04
N LEU A 49 5.16 -18.10 4.08
CA LEU A 49 5.14 -16.74 3.55
C LEU A 49 6.09 -15.83 4.33
N ALA A 50 6.11 -15.92 5.65
CA ALA A 50 7.03 -15.20 6.51
C ALA A 50 8.49 -15.52 6.16
N LYS A 51 8.81 -16.79 5.95
CA LYS A 51 10.16 -17.24 5.56
C LYS A 51 10.59 -16.72 4.19
N MET A 52 9.66 -16.60 3.23
CA MET A 52 9.97 -16.04 1.91
C MET A 52 10.40 -14.56 1.98
N TYR A 53 9.94 -13.85 2.99
CA TYR A 53 10.20 -12.42 3.21
C TYR A 53 11.02 -12.15 4.48
N ASP A 54 11.76 -13.16 4.93
CA ASP A 54 12.64 -13.02 6.09
C ASP A 54 13.78 -12.03 5.81
N SER A 55 13.88 -11.02 6.66
CA SER A 55 14.90 -9.99 6.61
C SER A 55 15.88 -10.04 7.79
N ALA A 56 15.94 -11.17 8.49
CA ALA A 56 16.80 -11.30 9.67
C ALA A 56 18.29 -11.05 9.36
N SER A 57 18.76 -11.50 8.19
CA SER A 57 20.15 -11.25 7.76
C SER A 57 20.48 -9.78 7.52
N CYS A 58 19.47 -8.92 7.28
CA CYS A 58 19.69 -7.49 7.11
C CYS A 58 20.16 -6.82 8.43
N ILE A 59 19.75 -7.36 9.57
CA ILE A 59 19.97 -6.77 10.89
C ILE A 59 21.47 -6.76 11.22
N GLU A 60 22.22 -7.74 10.76
CA GLU A 60 23.66 -7.86 11.02
C GLU A 60 24.46 -6.61 10.64
N CYS A 61 24.04 -5.91 9.57
CA CYS A 61 24.69 -4.70 9.08
C CYS A 61 23.82 -3.45 9.16
N HIS A 62 22.47 -3.59 9.24
CA HIS A 62 21.50 -2.50 9.19
C HIS A 62 20.68 -2.39 10.47
N GLN A 63 21.32 -2.58 11.64
CA GLN A 63 20.64 -2.55 12.96
C GLN A 63 19.88 -1.24 13.19
N ASP A 64 20.48 -0.10 12.90
CA ASP A 64 19.84 1.21 13.10
C ASP A 64 18.56 1.36 12.27
N GLN A 65 18.60 0.96 10.98
CA GLN A 65 17.45 0.98 10.11
C GLN A 65 16.37 0.01 10.56
N HIS A 66 16.78 -1.17 11.03
CA HIS A 66 15.86 -2.14 11.62
C HIS A 66 15.16 -1.58 12.86
N ASP A 67 15.90 -0.98 13.80
CA ASP A 67 15.33 -0.42 15.03
C ASP A 67 14.37 0.74 14.77
N GLN A 68 14.67 1.55 13.76
CA GLN A 68 13.75 2.58 13.26
C GLN A 68 12.49 1.95 12.67
N ALA A 69 12.63 0.96 11.78
CA ALA A 69 11.53 0.27 11.14
C ALA A 69 10.62 -0.44 12.15
N GLN A 70 11.17 -1.04 13.21
CA GLN A 70 10.39 -1.67 14.28
C GLN A 70 9.49 -0.68 15.04
N LYS A 71 9.86 0.59 15.10
CA LYS A 71 9.03 1.65 15.69
C LYS A 71 7.92 2.09 14.74
N SER A 72 8.07 1.86 13.43
CA SER A 72 7.10 2.21 12.41
C SER A 72 5.82 1.39 12.52
N ILE A 73 4.71 1.99 12.07
CA ILE A 73 3.44 1.27 11.89
C ILE A 73 3.56 0.16 10.83
N HIS A 74 4.47 0.28 9.88
CA HIS A 74 4.73 -0.73 8.84
C HIS A 74 5.14 -2.08 9.43
N SER A 75 5.88 -2.10 10.56
CA SER A 75 6.24 -3.35 11.27
C SER A 75 5.05 -4.09 11.89
N ARG A 76 3.86 -3.50 11.85
CA ARG A 76 2.60 -4.04 12.41
C ARG A 76 1.41 -3.63 11.58
N SER A 77 1.54 -3.76 10.27
CA SER A 77 0.57 -3.28 9.28
C SER A 77 -0.85 -3.81 9.48
N ILE A 78 -1.02 -4.99 10.03
CA ILE A 78 -2.34 -5.59 10.31
C ILE A 78 -2.86 -5.17 11.71
N PHE A 79 -2.02 -5.26 12.75
CA PHE A 79 -2.45 -5.06 14.15
C PHE A 79 -1.94 -3.78 14.80
N GLY A 80 -1.31 -2.87 14.04
CA GLY A 80 -0.72 -1.65 14.60
C GLY A 80 -1.69 -0.77 15.39
N THR A 81 -2.92 -0.64 14.91
CA THR A 81 -4.02 0.06 15.61
C THR A 81 -5.20 -0.84 15.90
N GLY A 82 -5.21 -2.07 15.43
CA GLY A 82 -6.36 -2.96 15.42
C GLY A 82 -7.43 -2.61 14.37
N ARG A 83 -7.38 -1.42 13.79
CA ARG A 83 -8.37 -1.00 12.78
C ARG A 83 -8.28 -1.83 11.51
N THR A 84 -7.08 -2.03 10.98
CA THR A 84 -6.90 -2.81 9.74
C THR A 84 -7.49 -4.22 9.89
N ALA A 85 -7.17 -4.90 10.99
CA ALA A 85 -7.72 -6.23 11.27
C ALA A 85 -9.26 -6.22 11.34
N MET A 86 -9.85 -5.26 12.05
CA MET A 86 -11.31 -5.14 12.13
C MET A 86 -11.94 -4.75 10.79
N THR A 87 -11.32 -3.86 10.04
CA THR A 87 -11.81 -3.46 8.69
C THR A 87 -11.78 -4.64 7.73
N MET A 88 -10.74 -5.47 7.76
CA MET A 88 -10.69 -6.69 6.95
C MET A 88 -11.82 -7.66 7.32
N ILE A 89 -12.10 -7.86 8.61
CA ILE A 89 -13.23 -8.68 9.06
C ILE A 89 -14.56 -8.09 8.57
N THR A 90 -14.75 -6.79 8.72
CA THR A 90 -15.99 -6.10 8.27
C THR A 90 -16.16 -6.21 6.76
N ALA A 91 -15.06 -6.04 5.99
CA ALA A 91 -15.11 -6.20 4.54
C ALA A 91 -15.46 -7.64 4.11
N ILE A 92 -15.03 -8.64 4.86
CA ILE A 92 -15.45 -10.02 4.63
C ILE A 92 -16.92 -10.20 4.96
N GLU A 93 -17.38 -9.75 6.14
CA GLU A 93 -18.75 -9.98 6.63
C GLU A 93 -19.78 -9.15 5.85
N ASN A 94 -19.57 -7.84 5.71
CA ASN A 94 -20.53 -6.92 5.13
C ASN A 94 -20.27 -6.59 3.65
N GLY A 95 -19.16 -7.05 3.11
CA GLY A 95 -18.82 -6.93 1.69
C GLY A 95 -18.92 -8.30 1.01
N LEU A 96 -17.89 -9.11 1.14
CA LEU A 96 -17.78 -10.36 0.37
C LEU A 96 -18.93 -11.34 0.63
N MET A 97 -19.37 -11.52 1.89
CA MET A 97 -20.41 -12.47 2.22
C MET A 97 -21.83 -12.00 1.86
N GLU A 98 -22.02 -10.69 1.78
CA GLU A 98 -23.31 -10.10 1.37
C GLU A 98 -23.40 -9.92 -0.15
N GLU A 99 -22.27 -9.94 -0.87
CA GLU A 99 -22.21 -9.78 -2.32
C GLU A 99 -22.53 -11.13 -3.01
N PRO A 100 -23.65 -11.25 -3.76
CA PRO A 100 -24.08 -12.51 -4.34
C PRO A 100 -23.09 -13.16 -5.32
N TYR A 101 -22.26 -12.34 -5.97
CA TYR A 101 -21.32 -12.79 -7.01
C TYR A 101 -19.90 -13.02 -6.49
N SER A 102 -19.61 -12.73 -5.24
CA SER A 102 -18.29 -12.94 -4.64
C SER A 102 -17.88 -14.42 -4.57
N GLY A 103 -18.86 -15.34 -4.52
CA GLY A 103 -18.62 -16.76 -4.25
C GLY A 103 -18.28 -17.07 -2.79
N VAL A 104 -18.23 -16.06 -1.91
CA VAL A 104 -17.89 -16.19 -0.49
C VAL A 104 -19.19 -16.27 0.34
N LYS A 105 -19.48 -17.47 0.88
CA LYS A 105 -20.64 -17.69 1.76
C LYS A 105 -20.25 -17.76 3.23
N SER A 106 -18.98 -17.98 3.48
CA SER A 106 -18.43 -18.09 4.83
C SER A 106 -16.96 -17.61 4.85
N PRO A 107 -16.40 -17.29 6.00
CA PRO A 107 -14.96 -16.94 6.11
C PRO A 107 -14.01 -18.00 5.55
N LYS A 108 -14.44 -19.26 5.44
CA LYS A 108 -13.63 -20.35 4.90
C LYS A 108 -13.54 -20.35 3.37
N ASP A 109 -14.42 -19.62 2.70
CA ASP A 109 -14.43 -19.53 1.24
C ASP A 109 -13.53 -18.39 0.75
N VAL A 110 -12.96 -17.60 1.67
CA VAL A 110 -12.11 -16.46 1.34
C VAL A 110 -10.80 -16.95 0.74
N LYS A 111 -10.45 -16.41 -0.42
CA LYS A 111 -9.22 -16.67 -1.16
C LYS A 111 -8.30 -15.46 -1.13
N VAL A 112 -7.07 -15.62 -1.62
CA VAL A 112 -6.10 -14.52 -1.76
C VAL A 112 -6.68 -13.37 -2.56
N GLU A 113 -7.32 -13.64 -3.69
CA GLU A 113 -7.91 -12.62 -4.56
C GLU A 113 -8.89 -11.71 -3.82
N HIS A 114 -9.74 -12.28 -2.94
CA HIS A 114 -10.72 -11.54 -2.15
C HIS A 114 -10.08 -10.56 -1.13
N LEU A 115 -8.88 -10.87 -0.65
CA LEU A 115 -8.18 -10.04 0.32
C LEU A 115 -7.30 -8.97 -0.31
N MET A 116 -6.99 -9.08 -1.61
CA MET A 116 -6.04 -8.18 -2.27
C MET A 116 -6.50 -6.71 -2.30
N GLY A 117 -7.79 -6.44 -2.17
CA GLY A 117 -8.28 -5.07 -1.99
C GLY A 117 -7.62 -4.34 -0.81
N CYS A 118 -7.43 -5.04 0.31
CA CYS A 118 -6.73 -4.52 1.50
C CYS A 118 -5.25 -4.91 1.49
N ALA A 119 -4.95 -6.16 1.14
CA ALA A 119 -3.62 -6.75 1.26
C ALA A 119 -2.61 -6.12 0.29
N LYS A 120 -3.03 -5.57 -0.84
CA LYS A 120 -2.15 -4.88 -1.79
C LYS A 120 -1.25 -3.84 -1.11
N CYS A 121 -1.78 -3.17 -0.07
CA CYS A 121 -1.05 -2.17 0.71
C CYS A 121 -0.60 -2.70 2.09
N HIS A 122 -1.47 -3.43 2.79
CA HIS A 122 -1.22 -3.82 4.17
C HIS A 122 -0.44 -5.14 4.31
N LEU A 123 -0.43 -5.96 3.25
CA LEU A 123 0.22 -7.27 3.22
C LEU A 123 0.55 -7.68 1.78
N PRO A 124 1.33 -6.88 1.03
CA PRO A 124 1.50 -7.08 -0.42
C PRO A 124 2.09 -8.44 -0.79
N GLN A 125 2.88 -9.05 0.09
CA GLN A 125 3.41 -10.41 -0.09
C GLN A 125 2.33 -11.50 -0.13
N LEU A 126 1.08 -11.21 0.28
CA LEU A 126 -0.01 -12.19 0.20
C LEU A 126 -0.29 -12.63 -1.25
N ALA A 127 0.04 -11.81 -2.25
CA ALA A 127 -0.05 -12.21 -3.65
C ALA A 127 0.83 -13.42 -4.01
N ASP A 128 1.86 -13.69 -3.22
CA ASP A 128 2.79 -14.82 -3.41
C ASP A 128 2.36 -16.07 -2.60
N ALA A 129 1.16 -16.03 -2.04
CA ALA A 129 0.58 -17.09 -1.23
C ALA A 129 -0.52 -17.86 -1.98
N GLY A 130 -0.74 -19.09 -1.58
CA GLY A 130 -1.92 -19.87 -1.97
C GLY A 130 -3.12 -19.56 -1.07
N ASP A 131 -4.30 -20.00 -1.49
CA ASP A 131 -5.55 -19.73 -0.76
C ASP A 131 -5.57 -20.30 0.66
N SER A 132 -4.79 -21.34 0.93
CA SER A 132 -4.61 -21.88 2.30
C SER A 132 -4.06 -20.82 3.27
N VAL A 133 -3.19 -19.92 2.80
CA VAL A 133 -2.66 -18.82 3.62
C VAL A 133 -3.74 -17.76 3.87
N ALA A 134 -4.56 -17.46 2.86
CA ALA A 134 -5.69 -16.55 3.04
C ALA A 134 -6.68 -17.08 4.09
N GLN A 135 -6.99 -18.37 4.04
CA GLN A 135 -7.86 -19.02 5.01
C GLN A 135 -7.25 -19.04 6.42
N GLU A 136 -5.94 -19.30 6.53
CA GLU A 136 -5.21 -19.25 7.80
C GLU A 136 -5.18 -17.83 8.39
N LEU A 137 -4.97 -16.81 7.55
CA LEU A 137 -5.03 -15.40 7.92
C LEU A 137 -6.42 -15.03 8.44
N VAL A 138 -7.46 -15.36 7.69
CA VAL A 138 -8.85 -15.09 8.06
C VAL A 138 -9.20 -15.77 9.38
N ALA A 139 -8.86 -17.05 9.54
CA ALA A 139 -9.09 -17.77 10.79
C ALA A 139 -8.42 -17.08 11.98
N SER A 140 -7.17 -16.61 11.82
CA SER A 140 -6.46 -15.87 12.87
C SER A 140 -7.13 -14.53 13.19
N LEU A 141 -7.63 -13.79 12.20
CA LEU A 141 -8.35 -12.53 12.42
C LEU A 141 -9.64 -12.78 13.23
N TYR A 142 -10.40 -13.80 12.88
CA TYR A 142 -11.63 -14.13 13.60
C TYR A 142 -11.37 -14.63 15.01
N ASN A 143 -10.38 -15.50 15.22
CA ASN A 143 -9.98 -15.97 16.53
C ASN A 143 -9.52 -14.81 17.43
N TRP A 144 -8.73 -13.88 16.87
CA TRP A 144 -8.31 -12.67 17.58
C TRP A 144 -9.50 -11.81 18.01
N ARG A 145 -10.44 -11.52 17.12
CA ARG A 145 -11.64 -10.75 17.44
C ARG A 145 -12.51 -11.42 18.52
N ASP A 146 -12.71 -12.72 18.37
CA ASP A 146 -13.56 -13.47 19.32
C ASP A 146 -12.91 -13.60 20.70
N ALA A 147 -11.58 -13.70 20.74
CA ALA A 147 -10.82 -13.64 22.00
C ALA A 147 -10.98 -12.26 22.68
N LEU A 148 -10.93 -11.17 21.90
CA LEU A 148 -11.17 -9.83 22.45
C LEU A 148 -12.57 -9.70 23.04
N LYS A 149 -13.61 -10.19 22.34
CA LYS A 149 -15.00 -10.21 22.86
C LYS A 149 -15.14 -10.96 24.17
N LYS A 150 -14.38 -12.07 24.30
CA LYS A 150 -14.35 -12.89 25.53
C LYS A 150 -13.39 -12.35 26.59
N LYS A 151 -12.69 -11.24 26.34
CA LYS A 151 -11.63 -10.68 27.18
C LYS A 151 -10.45 -11.66 27.42
N ASP A 152 -10.26 -12.63 26.53
CA ASP A 152 -9.12 -13.55 26.53
C ASP A 152 -7.93 -12.90 25.85
N LYS A 153 -7.16 -12.17 26.65
CA LYS A 153 -5.96 -11.45 26.19
C LYS A 153 -4.86 -12.38 25.69
N ALA A 154 -4.75 -13.57 26.28
CA ALA A 154 -3.69 -14.53 25.93
C ALA A 154 -3.90 -15.06 24.50
N THR A 155 -5.11 -15.49 24.18
CA THR A 155 -5.45 -15.96 22.84
C THR A 155 -5.38 -14.81 21.82
N ALA A 156 -5.88 -13.62 22.15
CA ALA A 156 -5.78 -12.46 21.28
C ALA A 156 -4.32 -12.11 20.96
N GLN A 157 -3.44 -12.12 21.94
CA GLN A 157 -2.01 -11.85 21.75
C GLN A 157 -1.35 -12.93 20.89
N LYS A 158 -1.65 -14.21 21.14
CA LYS A 158 -1.12 -15.32 20.33
C LYS A 158 -1.47 -15.19 18.85
N GLU A 159 -2.71 -14.87 18.52
CA GLU A 159 -3.14 -14.69 17.14
C GLU A 159 -2.50 -13.43 16.51
N ALA A 160 -2.36 -12.35 17.27
CA ALA A 160 -1.67 -11.15 16.80
C ALA A 160 -0.19 -11.44 16.54
N ASP A 161 0.50 -12.18 17.40
CA ASP A 161 1.92 -12.53 17.24
C ASP A 161 2.15 -13.45 16.03
N LYS A 162 1.23 -14.38 15.77
CA LYS A 162 1.25 -15.21 14.56
C LYS A 162 1.27 -14.37 13.29
N LEU A 163 0.45 -13.33 13.21
CA LEU A 163 0.36 -12.46 12.03
C LEU A 163 1.42 -11.34 12.02
N LYS A 164 2.11 -11.11 13.14
CA LYS A 164 3.19 -10.13 13.24
C LYS A 164 4.39 -10.48 12.36
N SER A 165 4.59 -11.75 12.04
CA SER A 165 5.59 -12.18 11.07
C SER A 165 5.32 -11.74 9.64
N LEU A 166 4.06 -11.38 9.34
CA LEU A 166 3.60 -10.87 8.05
C LEU A 166 3.46 -9.35 8.11
N ASN A 167 4.54 -8.64 8.27
CA ASN A 167 4.56 -7.17 8.26
C ASN A 167 5.07 -6.62 6.92
N ILE A 168 5.11 -5.30 6.77
CA ILE A 168 5.83 -4.63 5.71
C ILE A 168 7.31 -4.59 6.12
N SER A 169 8.03 -5.65 5.74
CA SER A 169 9.45 -5.83 6.03
C SER A 169 10.37 -5.08 5.07
N CYS A 170 11.66 -5.14 5.32
CA CYS A 170 12.70 -4.59 4.44
C CYS A 170 12.51 -5.04 2.99
N LEU A 171 12.24 -6.33 2.78
CA LEU A 171 12.10 -6.93 1.46
C LEU A 171 10.84 -6.50 0.70
N ILE A 172 9.85 -5.94 1.37
CA ILE A 172 8.70 -5.36 0.67
C ILE A 172 9.14 -4.12 -0.11
N CYS A 173 9.85 -3.19 0.53
CA CYS A 173 10.31 -1.98 -0.13
C CYS A 173 11.57 -2.24 -0.97
N HIS A 174 12.54 -2.99 -0.43
CA HIS A 174 13.85 -3.20 -1.05
C HIS A 174 13.93 -4.41 -2.00
N ASN A 175 12.81 -5.09 -2.27
CA ASN A 175 12.74 -6.13 -3.29
C ASN A 175 11.37 -6.11 -3.99
N ARG A 176 10.32 -6.65 -3.36
CA ARG A 176 9.02 -6.90 -4.00
C ARG A 176 8.41 -5.67 -4.69
N ASN A 177 8.40 -4.53 -4.02
CA ASN A 177 7.85 -3.27 -4.50
C ASN A 177 8.94 -2.30 -5.00
N ALA A 178 10.15 -2.79 -5.25
CA ALA A 178 11.25 -1.97 -5.74
C ALA A 178 11.10 -1.59 -7.23
N ILE A 179 10.22 -2.25 -7.96
CA ILE A 179 9.97 -2.02 -9.38
C ILE A 179 8.48 -1.88 -9.62
N THR A 180 8.05 -0.73 -10.17
CA THR A 180 6.66 -0.47 -10.55
C THR A 180 6.38 -0.88 -11.99
N HIS A 181 7.27 -0.54 -12.91
CA HIS A 181 7.12 -0.78 -14.34
C HIS A 181 7.68 -2.15 -14.74
N LYS A 182 7.07 -3.23 -14.22
CA LYS A 182 7.54 -4.60 -14.44
C LYS A 182 7.58 -5.01 -15.91
N TRP A 183 6.76 -4.41 -16.74
CA TRP A 183 6.71 -4.61 -18.20
C TRP A 183 7.90 -3.96 -18.93
N GLU A 184 8.54 -2.95 -18.31
CA GLU A 184 9.67 -2.21 -18.83
C GLU A 184 10.99 -2.63 -18.15
N ASP A 185 10.98 -2.67 -16.82
CA ASP A 185 12.16 -2.87 -15.97
C ASP A 185 12.33 -4.34 -15.52
N GLY A 186 11.37 -5.20 -15.86
CA GLY A 186 11.34 -6.60 -15.40
C GLY A 186 10.80 -6.75 -13.97
N TYR A 187 10.97 -7.94 -13.43
CA TYR A 187 10.53 -8.27 -12.08
C TYR A 187 11.71 -8.23 -11.09
N PRO A 188 11.46 -7.94 -9.79
CA PRO A 188 12.50 -8.02 -8.78
C PRO A 188 13.15 -9.40 -8.75
N LYS A 189 14.49 -9.43 -8.74
CA LYS A 189 15.29 -10.65 -8.80
C LYS A 189 15.52 -11.25 -7.42
N ILE A 190 15.59 -12.57 -7.37
CA ILE A 190 15.93 -13.31 -6.15
C ILE A 190 17.36 -12.99 -5.75
N GLY A 191 17.60 -12.80 -4.46
CA GLY A 191 18.94 -12.52 -3.93
C GLY A 191 19.48 -11.13 -4.28
N VAL A 192 18.62 -10.23 -4.78
CA VAL A 192 18.96 -8.84 -5.07
C VAL A 192 18.22 -7.91 -4.12
N VAL A 193 18.93 -6.99 -3.50
CA VAL A 193 18.34 -5.86 -2.80
C VAL A 193 18.41 -4.61 -3.67
N TYR A 194 17.33 -3.86 -3.71
CA TYR A 194 17.21 -2.67 -4.52
C TYR A 194 17.39 -1.41 -3.67
N GLY A 195 18.16 -0.48 -4.19
CA GLY A 195 18.45 0.77 -3.50
C GLY A 195 18.91 1.86 -4.46
N SER A 196 19.81 2.70 -3.99
CA SER A 196 20.42 3.79 -4.76
C SER A 196 21.79 3.44 -5.32
N GLN A 197 22.28 2.22 -5.10
CA GLN A 197 23.58 1.72 -5.50
C GLN A 197 23.43 0.36 -6.18
N GLU A 198 24.43 0.00 -6.99
CA GLU A 198 24.56 -1.33 -7.58
C GLU A 198 25.92 -1.94 -7.22
N GLY A 199 26.05 -3.24 -7.32
CA GLY A 199 27.27 -3.97 -7.05
C GLY A 199 27.09 -5.20 -6.17
N ASP A 200 28.17 -5.61 -5.55
CA ASP A 200 28.16 -6.73 -4.61
C ASP A 200 27.63 -6.29 -3.25
N HIS A 201 26.92 -7.18 -2.59
CA HIS A 201 26.40 -6.97 -1.25
C HIS A 201 26.94 -8.08 -0.34
N PRO A 202 27.38 -7.77 0.89
CA PRO A 202 28.08 -8.74 1.74
C PRO A 202 27.21 -9.85 2.32
N SER A 203 25.90 -9.81 2.10
CA SER A 203 24.99 -10.86 2.60
C SER A 203 24.96 -12.07 1.66
N GLU A 204 25.10 -13.27 2.21
CA GLU A 204 24.94 -14.51 1.44
C GLU A 204 23.51 -14.67 0.89
N ALA A 205 22.50 -14.23 1.63
CA ALA A 205 21.12 -14.28 1.21
C ALA A 205 20.79 -13.28 0.08
N PHE A 206 21.51 -12.16 0.04
CA PHE A 206 21.34 -11.08 -0.93
C PHE A 206 22.71 -10.61 -1.43
N PRO A 207 23.38 -11.41 -2.28
CA PRO A 207 24.76 -11.12 -2.68
C PRO A 207 24.92 -9.95 -3.66
N LYS A 208 23.82 -9.38 -4.14
CA LYS A 208 23.84 -8.30 -5.13
C LYS A 208 22.93 -7.14 -4.72
N MET A 209 23.39 -5.94 -5.10
CA MET A 209 22.59 -4.71 -5.09
C MET A 209 22.27 -4.28 -6.52
N ALA A 210 21.10 -3.72 -6.72
CA ALA A 210 20.70 -3.07 -7.96
C ALA A 210 20.07 -1.71 -7.70
N VAL A 211 20.22 -0.81 -8.65
CA VAL A 211 19.54 0.49 -8.60
C VAL A 211 18.06 0.27 -8.90
N SER A 212 17.21 0.80 -8.03
CA SER A 212 15.79 0.99 -8.33
C SER A 212 15.56 2.46 -8.67
N PRO A 213 15.02 2.79 -9.85
CA PRO A 213 14.74 4.18 -10.24
C PRO A 213 13.74 4.85 -9.32
N ILE A 214 12.82 4.08 -8.71
CA ILE A 214 11.76 4.61 -7.86
C ILE A 214 12.13 4.78 -6.39
N MET A 215 13.28 4.26 -5.93
CA MET A 215 13.64 4.30 -4.50
C MET A 215 13.81 5.71 -3.94
N LYS A 216 14.11 6.69 -4.78
CA LYS A 216 14.20 8.10 -4.41
C LYS A 216 12.95 8.90 -4.79
N GLU A 217 12.00 8.25 -5.47
CA GLU A 217 10.78 8.88 -5.97
C GLU A 217 9.59 8.66 -5.02
N ALA A 218 8.71 9.64 -4.96
CA ALA A 218 7.50 9.55 -4.13
C ALA A 218 6.60 8.35 -4.49
N ILE A 219 6.68 7.86 -5.74
CA ILE A 219 5.92 6.68 -6.20
C ILE A 219 6.25 5.42 -5.40
N GLN A 220 7.44 5.29 -4.83
CA GLN A 220 7.77 4.17 -3.94
C GLN A 220 6.77 4.06 -2.78
N CYS A 221 6.43 5.18 -2.16
CA CYS A 221 5.41 5.24 -1.12
C CYS A 221 3.99 5.22 -1.72
N GLY A 222 3.82 5.88 -2.85
CA GLY A 222 2.56 6.01 -3.56
C GLY A 222 1.93 4.70 -3.99
N GLN A 223 2.71 3.61 -4.14
CA GLN A 223 2.17 2.28 -4.44
C GLN A 223 1.15 1.80 -3.39
N CYS A 224 1.28 2.26 -2.15
CA CYS A 224 0.37 1.94 -1.06
C CYS A 224 -0.41 3.16 -0.57
N HIS A 225 0.19 4.36 -0.64
CA HIS A 225 -0.38 5.61 -0.15
C HIS A 225 -1.08 6.42 -1.26
N GLY A 226 -1.90 5.74 -2.08
CA GLY A 226 -2.82 6.42 -2.98
C GLY A 226 -2.44 6.47 -4.44
N LEU A 227 -2.18 5.34 -5.05
CA LEU A 227 -2.08 5.19 -6.50
C LEU A 227 -3.45 5.23 -7.20
N GLY A 228 -4.23 6.26 -6.92
CA GLY A 228 -5.52 6.41 -7.57
C GLY A 228 -6.60 5.44 -7.09
N PRO A 229 -7.80 5.52 -7.65
CA PRO A 229 -8.89 4.62 -7.32
C PRO A 229 -8.50 3.18 -7.66
N ASN A 230 -8.93 2.24 -6.83
CA ASN A 230 -8.81 0.83 -7.16
C ASN A 230 -9.75 0.52 -8.34
N LEU A 231 -9.20 0.56 -9.55
CA LEU A 231 -9.96 0.33 -10.79
C LEU A 231 -10.40 -1.14 -10.96
N GLU A 232 -9.99 -2.03 -10.07
CA GLU A 232 -10.41 -3.43 -10.03
C GLU A 232 -11.79 -3.60 -9.36
N LEU A 233 -12.33 -2.53 -8.76
CA LEU A 233 -13.65 -2.52 -8.17
C LEU A 233 -14.66 -1.83 -9.11
N ASP A 234 -15.89 -2.32 -9.15
CA ASP A 234 -16.99 -1.71 -9.90
C ASP A 234 -17.26 -0.27 -9.43
N GLU A 235 -17.10 -0.02 -8.14
CA GLU A 235 -17.08 1.30 -7.55
C GLU A 235 -15.66 1.61 -7.03
N PRO A 236 -14.81 2.23 -7.84
CA PRO A 236 -13.44 2.52 -7.45
C PRO A 236 -13.38 3.40 -6.20
N THR A 237 -12.81 2.89 -5.14
CA THR A 237 -12.57 3.64 -3.90
C THR A 237 -11.09 3.85 -3.68
N GLN A 238 -10.75 4.98 -3.09
CA GLN A 238 -9.38 5.31 -2.70
C GLN A 238 -9.32 5.40 -1.18
N CYS A 239 -8.58 4.50 -0.58
CA CYS A 239 -8.44 4.41 0.87
C CYS A 239 -7.51 5.51 1.43
N CYS A 240 -6.44 5.82 0.69
CA CYS A 240 -5.45 6.84 1.03
C CYS A 240 -5.26 7.75 -0.18
N THR A 241 -5.20 9.06 0.03
CA THR A 241 -5.07 10.05 -1.04
C THR A 241 -3.75 10.83 -0.98
N SER A 242 -2.88 10.52 -0.02
CA SER A 242 -1.63 11.26 0.23
C SER A 242 -0.79 11.46 -1.02
N TYR A 243 -0.58 10.41 -1.83
CA TYR A 243 0.21 10.52 -3.05
C TYR A 243 -0.51 11.34 -4.13
N GLY A 244 -1.81 11.16 -4.31
CA GLY A 244 -2.60 11.94 -5.27
C GLY A 244 -2.63 13.42 -4.89
N SER A 245 -2.91 13.73 -3.63
CA SER A 245 -2.91 15.12 -3.15
C SER A 245 -1.51 15.75 -3.17
N TYR A 246 -0.46 14.97 -2.91
CA TYR A 246 0.93 15.42 -3.08
C TYR A 246 1.24 15.80 -4.53
N LEU A 247 0.85 14.97 -5.50
CA LEU A 247 1.06 15.28 -6.92
C LEU A 247 0.32 16.53 -7.34
N TRP A 248 -0.90 16.71 -6.83
CA TRP A 248 -1.76 17.84 -7.19
C TRP A 248 -1.35 19.13 -6.51
N SER A 249 -1.17 19.13 -5.18
CA SER A 249 -1.03 20.36 -4.40
C SER A 249 0.42 20.79 -4.14
N TYR A 250 1.37 19.88 -4.23
CA TYR A 250 2.76 20.16 -3.92
C TYR A 250 3.68 20.02 -5.14
N LYS A 251 3.68 18.85 -5.76
CA LYS A 251 4.60 18.57 -6.87
C LYS A 251 4.34 19.43 -8.11
N SER A 252 3.07 19.73 -8.38
CA SER A 252 2.67 20.57 -9.52
C SER A 252 2.97 22.05 -9.32
N GLU A 253 2.96 22.53 -8.06
CA GLU A 253 3.05 23.94 -7.77
C GLU A 253 4.48 24.41 -7.46
N VAL A 254 5.10 23.84 -6.42
CA VAL A 254 6.37 24.36 -5.89
C VAL A 254 7.36 23.29 -5.45
N GLY A 255 6.90 22.04 -5.24
CA GLY A 255 7.68 21.06 -4.50
C GLY A 255 8.61 20.23 -5.35
N GLN A 256 9.83 20.03 -4.88
CA GLN A 256 10.81 19.11 -5.45
C GLN A 256 11.06 17.89 -4.56
N GLU A 257 10.72 18.00 -3.27
CA GLU A 257 10.99 16.94 -2.32
C GLU A 257 10.04 15.76 -2.50
N SER A 258 10.58 14.57 -2.36
CA SER A 258 9.82 13.32 -2.33
C SER A 258 9.27 13.04 -0.93
N CYS A 259 8.42 12.02 -0.81
CA CYS A 259 7.95 11.54 0.50
C CYS A 259 9.12 11.21 1.41
N GLN A 260 10.16 10.55 0.85
CA GLN A 260 11.36 10.15 1.58
C GLN A 260 12.16 11.37 2.08
N ASP A 261 12.19 12.45 1.29
CA ASP A 261 12.92 13.66 1.69
C ASP A 261 12.29 14.31 2.93
N CYS A 262 10.97 14.39 2.99
CA CYS A 262 10.27 14.96 4.13
C CYS A 262 10.17 13.97 5.30
N HIS A 263 9.67 12.74 5.05
CA HIS A 263 9.31 11.79 6.10
C HIS A 263 10.48 11.00 6.66
N MET A 264 11.61 10.92 5.95
CA MET A 264 12.79 10.17 6.40
C MET A 264 13.98 11.08 6.69
N LYS A 265 14.32 12.00 5.77
CA LYS A 265 15.54 12.82 5.88
C LYS A 265 15.31 14.07 6.73
N LYS A 266 14.40 14.97 6.32
CA LYS A 266 14.15 16.24 7.05
C LYS A 266 13.64 15.99 8.46
N SER A 267 12.72 15.05 8.61
CA SER A 267 12.20 14.64 9.92
C SER A 267 13.25 13.99 10.82
N LYS A 268 14.35 13.47 10.24
CA LYS A 268 15.35 12.62 10.93
C LYS A 268 14.78 11.32 11.50
N LEU A 269 13.57 10.93 11.07
CA LEU A 269 12.90 9.71 11.53
C LEU A 269 13.45 8.45 10.83
N GLY A 270 14.12 8.61 9.67
CA GLY A 270 14.60 7.49 8.88
C GLY A 270 13.48 6.49 8.57
N HIS A 271 13.72 5.21 8.83
CA HIS A 271 12.74 4.14 8.58
C HIS A 271 11.58 4.07 9.60
N ASN A 272 11.58 4.91 10.64
CA ASN A 272 10.43 5.02 11.54
C ASN A 272 9.20 5.63 10.85
N ILE A 273 9.38 6.67 10.03
CA ILE A 273 8.36 7.28 9.13
C ILE A 273 7.08 7.78 9.85
N GLN A 274 6.92 7.64 11.16
CA GLN A 274 5.69 7.96 11.91
C GLN A 274 5.54 9.47 12.18
N SER A 275 5.43 10.28 11.11
CA SER A 275 5.30 11.74 11.18
C SER A 275 4.12 12.22 12.04
N TYR A 276 2.99 11.52 12.02
CA TYR A 276 1.80 11.88 12.80
C TYR A 276 1.97 11.75 14.33
N ARG A 277 3.07 11.15 14.79
CA ARG A 277 3.45 11.06 16.21
C ARG A 277 4.64 11.93 16.57
N ASP A 278 5.21 12.61 15.59
CA ASP A 278 6.34 13.51 15.80
C ASP A 278 5.84 14.96 15.98
N PRO A 279 6.01 15.55 17.17
CA PRO A 279 5.50 16.89 17.45
C PRO A 279 6.13 17.99 16.57
N SER A 280 7.37 17.80 16.09
CA SER A 280 8.02 18.79 15.23
C SER A 280 7.41 18.77 13.84
N MET A 281 7.19 17.59 13.27
CA MET A 281 6.53 17.48 11.99
C MET A 281 5.08 17.98 12.01
N ILE A 282 4.35 17.71 13.12
CA ILE A 282 2.98 18.23 13.26
C ILE A 282 2.99 19.77 13.29
N LYS A 283 3.93 20.37 14.01
CA LYS A 283 4.07 21.84 14.07
C LYS A 283 4.46 22.47 12.74
N GLU A 284 5.25 21.77 11.93
CA GLU A 284 5.59 22.23 10.58
C GLU A 284 4.42 22.06 9.60
N ALA A 285 3.63 21.00 9.79
CA ALA A 285 2.53 20.63 8.91
C ALA A 285 1.27 21.47 9.11
N LEU A 286 1.04 22.01 10.31
CA LEU A 286 -0.20 22.70 10.67
C LEU A 286 0.05 24.02 11.41
N ASP A 287 -0.43 25.12 10.85
CA ASP A 287 -0.67 26.32 11.64
C ASP A 287 -2.01 26.17 12.37
N PHE A 288 -1.99 26.33 13.67
CA PHE A 288 -3.15 26.17 14.51
C PHE A 288 -3.38 27.44 15.35
N LYS A 289 -4.58 27.99 15.25
CA LYS A 289 -5.01 29.13 16.07
C LYS A 289 -6.37 28.82 16.69
N ALA A 290 -6.49 29.08 17.98
CA ALA A 290 -7.76 28.96 18.69
C ALA A 290 -8.05 30.23 19.46
N GLU A 291 -9.27 30.74 19.32
CA GLU A 291 -9.77 31.95 20.00
C GLU A 291 -11.10 31.62 20.66
N ALA A 292 -11.28 32.07 21.89
CA ALA A 292 -12.51 31.86 22.64
C ALA A 292 -13.22 33.19 22.88
N PHE A 293 -14.49 33.28 22.58
CA PHE A 293 -15.35 34.44 22.76
C PHE A 293 -16.48 34.11 23.71
N GLY A 294 -16.52 34.73 24.85
CA GLY A 294 -17.65 34.66 25.78
C GLY A 294 -18.77 35.58 25.39
N TYR A 295 -20.00 35.13 25.47
CA TYR A 295 -21.20 35.98 25.31
C TYR A 295 -22.36 35.44 26.17
N TYR A 296 -23.39 36.27 26.33
CA TYR A 296 -24.63 35.84 26.98
C TYR A 296 -25.71 35.58 25.92
N TRP A 297 -26.28 34.40 25.95
CA TRP A 297 -27.45 34.07 25.18
C TRP A 297 -28.72 34.30 26.01
N ARG A 298 -29.69 35.01 25.41
CA ARG A 298 -30.99 35.15 26.05
C ARG A 298 -31.86 33.95 25.73
N ASP A 299 -32.13 33.17 26.77
CA ASP A 299 -33.09 32.06 26.70
C ASP A 299 -34.33 32.46 27.50
N MET A 300 -35.41 32.80 26.78
CA MET A 300 -36.62 33.41 27.35
C MET A 300 -36.26 34.70 28.16
N SER A 301 -36.34 34.61 29.47
CA SER A 301 -36.04 35.74 30.38
C SER A 301 -34.67 35.67 31.04
N GLU A 302 -33.92 34.62 30.82
CA GLU A 302 -32.62 34.36 31.46
C GLU A 302 -31.48 34.66 30.52
N LEU A 303 -30.35 35.17 31.08
CA LEU A 303 -29.08 35.32 30.38
C LEU A 303 -28.19 34.15 30.73
N VAL A 304 -27.99 33.26 29.73
CA VAL A 304 -27.17 32.05 29.88
C VAL A 304 -25.80 32.33 29.28
N PRO A 305 -24.71 32.18 30.06
CA PRO A 305 -23.36 32.33 29.52
C PRO A 305 -23.06 31.23 28.48
N LYS A 306 -22.52 31.64 27.36
CA LYS A 306 -22.09 30.77 26.26
C LYS A 306 -20.66 31.11 25.85
N VAL A 307 -20.00 30.16 25.25
CA VAL A 307 -18.67 30.33 24.66
C VAL A 307 -18.68 29.84 23.21
N VAL A 308 -18.14 30.64 22.32
CA VAL A 308 -17.77 30.20 20.96
C VAL A 308 -16.27 30.02 20.91
N VAL A 309 -15.82 28.88 20.50
CA VAL A 309 -14.40 28.62 20.20
C VAL A 309 -14.24 28.62 18.68
N LYS A 310 -13.51 29.61 18.17
CA LYS A 310 -13.10 29.65 16.76
C LYS A 310 -11.75 28.94 16.66
N VAL A 311 -11.70 27.93 15.79
CA VAL A 311 -10.46 27.22 15.47
C VAL A 311 -10.14 27.48 14.01
N GLU A 312 -8.92 27.87 13.73
CA GLU A 312 -8.36 28.06 12.41
C GLU A 312 -7.18 27.11 12.26
N MET A 313 -7.20 26.28 11.20
CA MET A 313 -6.13 25.36 10.87
C MET A 313 -5.73 25.59 9.41
N ILE A 314 -4.44 25.79 9.18
CA ILE A 314 -3.87 25.93 7.85
C ILE A 314 -2.94 24.75 7.63
N ASN A 315 -3.22 23.97 6.59
CA ASN A 315 -2.37 22.86 6.18
C ASN A 315 -1.15 23.40 5.42
N ARG A 316 0.04 23.13 5.94
CA ARG A 316 1.34 23.47 5.36
C ARG A 316 2.08 22.26 4.80
N SER A 317 1.53 21.06 4.96
CA SER A 317 2.13 19.86 4.42
C SER A 317 1.98 19.78 2.89
N GLY A 318 2.74 18.91 2.29
CA GLY A 318 2.68 18.68 0.83
C GLY A 318 1.49 17.83 0.36
N HIS A 319 0.53 17.51 1.24
CA HIS A 319 -0.63 16.67 0.93
C HIS A 319 -1.79 16.96 1.88
N SER A 320 -2.95 16.37 1.65
CA SER A 320 -4.11 16.51 2.54
C SER A 320 -3.84 16.00 3.95
N ILE A 321 -4.43 16.66 4.95
CA ILE A 321 -4.44 16.25 6.35
C ILE A 321 -5.86 16.48 6.90
N PRO A 322 -6.50 15.50 7.56
CA PRO A 322 -6.09 14.11 7.62
C PRO A 322 -6.23 13.39 6.29
N ASP A 323 -5.53 12.30 6.12
CA ASP A 323 -5.63 11.42 4.97
C ASP A 323 -5.70 9.96 5.41
N GLY A 324 -6.59 9.20 4.77
CA GLY A 324 -6.70 7.76 4.82
C GLY A 324 -7.28 7.04 5.92
#